data_33ab427f11eb5116aabc6837c6e59e5d
#
_entry.id   33ab427f11eb5116aabc6837c6e59e5d
#
_cell.length_a   1.000
_cell.length_b   1.000
_cell.length_c   1.000
_cell.angle_alpha   90.00
_cell.angle_beta   90.00
_cell.angle_gamma   90.00
#
_symmetry.space_group_name_H-M   'P 1'
#
loop_
_entity.id
_entity.type
_entity.pdbx_description
1 polymer ?
#
loop_
_entity_poly.entity_id
_entity_poly.type
_entity_poly.pdbx_seq_one_letter_code
_entity_poly.pdbx_strand_id
1 'polypeptide(L)'
;MEIVDYLIQTIPFFMLGSTPYIYENGCYHEDRNGIQLKSHIQKLIFRDCIKATTIQGIYNLLISQSKVQKQFSNLNNQPSHWVNFQNGYFDAMEWKLIEHDTKYLMINQIPFSFYPE
;
A
#
# COMPACT_ATOMS: atom_id res chain seq x y z
N MET A 1 22.93 -3.55 -0.85
CA MET A 1 21.48 -3.49 -1.07
C MET A 1 21.14 -2.40 -2.05
N GLU A 2 20.34 -2.76 -3.02
CA GLU A 2 19.88 -1.78 -3.99
C GLU A 2 18.89 -0.83 -3.33
N ILE A 3 18.91 0.42 -3.77
CA ILE A 3 17.97 1.41 -3.24
C ILE A 3 16.53 1.00 -3.54
N VAL A 4 16.29 0.35 -4.66
CA VAL A 4 14.96 -0.13 -5.02
C VAL A 4 14.46 -1.18 -4.04
N ASP A 5 15.32 -2.11 -3.63
CA ASP A 5 14.96 -3.12 -2.65
C ASP A 5 14.62 -2.49 -1.29
N TYR A 6 15.38 -1.48 -0.89
CA TYR A 6 15.10 -0.75 0.34
C TYR A 6 13.72 -0.10 0.28
N LEU A 7 13.39 0.52 -0.85
CA LEU A 7 12.11 1.20 -1.00
C LEU A 7 10.94 0.22 -1.00
N ILE A 8 11.11 -0.93 -1.65
CA ILE A 8 10.06 -1.97 -1.65
C ILE A 8 9.78 -2.45 -0.23
N GLN A 9 10.82 -2.60 0.58
CA GLN A 9 10.66 -3.05 1.96
C GLN A 9 10.06 -1.98 2.86
N THR A 10 10.27 -0.72 2.53
CA THR A 10 9.90 0.40 3.40
C THR A 10 8.53 0.98 3.06
N ILE A 11 8.18 1.04 1.77
CA ILE A 11 6.91 1.63 1.34
C ILE A 11 5.91 0.50 1.05
N PRO A 12 4.82 0.40 1.81
CA PRO A 12 3.80 -0.62 1.53
C PRO A 12 2.95 -0.19 0.34
N PHE A 13 3.25 -0.75 -0.82
CA PHE A 13 2.51 -0.46 -2.05
C PHE A 13 2.53 -1.67 -2.97
N PHE A 14 1.63 -1.67 -3.96
CA PHE A 14 1.70 -2.64 -5.04
C PHE A 14 1.25 -1.98 -6.33
N MET A 15 1.53 -2.65 -7.46
CA MET A 15 1.11 -2.19 -8.77
C MET A 15 0.00 -3.08 -9.28
N LEU A 16 -1.09 -2.47 -9.75
CA LEU A 16 -2.17 -3.19 -10.43
C LEU A 16 -2.19 -2.63 -11.84
N GLY A 17 -1.64 -3.39 -12.80
CA GLY A 17 -1.41 -2.87 -14.13
C GLY A 17 -0.38 -1.74 -14.07
N SER A 18 -0.74 -0.57 -14.53
CA SER A 18 0.15 0.59 -14.54
C SER A 18 -0.15 1.57 -13.40
N THR A 19 -1.04 1.21 -12.48
CA THR A 19 -1.46 2.10 -11.41
C THR A 19 -0.92 1.65 -10.06
N PRO A 20 -0.19 2.51 -9.32
CA PRO A 20 0.24 2.18 -7.98
C PRO A 20 -0.92 2.28 -6.99
N TYR A 21 -0.89 1.41 -5.97
CA TYR A 21 -1.80 1.47 -4.84
C TYR A 21 -0.96 1.55 -3.59
N ILE A 22 -1.20 2.55 -2.76
CA ILE A 22 -0.43 2.81 -1.55
C ILE A 22 -1.28 2.55 -0.31
N TYR A 23 -0.68 1.90 0.68
CA TYR A 23 -1.33 1.58 1.94
C TYR A 23 -1.45 2.83 2.80
N GLU A 24 -2.64 3.05 3.35
CA GLU A 24 -2.88 4.13 4.29
C GLU A 24 -4.05 3.74 5.19
N ASN A 25 -3.80 3.74 6.49
CA ASN A 25 -4.85 3.47 7.49
C ASN A 25 -5.66 2.19 7.23
N GLY A 26 -4.97 1.11 6.91
CA GLY A 26 -5.60 -0.20 6.78
C GLY A 26 -6.17 -0.53 5.42
N CYS A 27 -5.95 0.33 4.44
CA CYS A 27 -6.52 0.15 3.11
C CYS A 27 -5.54 0.64 2.05
N TYR A 28 -5.51 -0.04 0.89
CA TYR A 28 -4.68 0.41 -0.22
C TYR A 28 -5.51 1.34 -1.11
N HIS A 29 -4.96 2.51 -1.41
CA HIS A 29 -5.64 3.53 -2.22
C HIS A 29 -4.91 3.77 -3.53
N GLU A 30 -5.68 3.97 -4.59
CA GLU A 30 -5.12 4.30 -5.89
C GLU A 30 -4.31 5.58 -5.82
N ASP A 31 -3.09 5.54 -6.36
CA ASP A 31 -2.18 6.69 -6.40
C ASP A 31 -2.00 7.11 -7.86
N ARG A 32 -2.91 7.95 -8.33
CA ARG A 32 -2.86 8.39 -9.73
C ARG A 32 -1.56 9.09 -10.04
N ASN A 33 -0.92 8.67 -11.14
CA ASN A 33 0.36 9.21 -11.60
C ASN A 33 1.50 9.03 -10.61
N GLY A 34 1.30 8.23 -9.56
CA GLY A 34 2.35 7.94 -8.60
C GLY A 34 2.80 9.13 -7.77
N ILE A 35 1.91 10.12 -7.58
CA ILE A 35 2.28 11.34 -6.86
C ILE A 35 2.69 11.05 -5.42
N GLN A 36 1.92 10.23 -4.71
CA GLN A 36 2.25 9.89 -3.33
C GLN A 36 3.47 8.98 -3.25
N LEU A 37 3.59 8.03 -4.17
CA LEU A 37 4.74 7.14 -4.21
C LEU A 37 6.03 7.93 -4.44
N LYS A 38 5.99 8.88 -5.37
CA LYS A 38 7.14 9.76 -5.62
C LYS A 38 7.49 10.60 -4.40
N SER A 39 6.48 11.07 -3.68
CA SER A 39 6.69 11.84 -2.45
C SER A 39 7.37 10.99 -1.37
N HIS A 40 6.95 9.73 -1.22
CA HIS A 40 7.61 8.81 -0.29
C HIS A 40 9.07 8.56 -0.68
N ILE A 41 9.33 8.39 -1.97
CA ILE A 41 10.70 8.21 -2.47
C ILE A 41 11.54 9.40 -2.08
N GLN A 42 11.04 10.60 -2.30
CA GLN A 42 11.77 11.82 -1.99
C GLN A 42 12.07 11.94 -0.50
N LYS A 43 11.12 11.59 0.35
CA LYS A 43 11.31 11.66 1.80
C LYS A 43 12.35 10.67 2.31
N LEU A 44 12.37 9.47 1.72
CA LEU A 44 13.26 8.41 2.19
C LEU A 44 14.69 8.56 1.68
N ILE A 45 14.80 9.02 0.44
CA ILE A 45 16.11 9.14 -0.14
C ILE A 45 16.69 10.48 0.10
N PHE A 46 15.99 11.47 0.08
CA PHE A 46 16.08 12.69 0.26
C PHE A 46 17.28 13.33 0.29
N ARG A 47 17.22 14.38 0.17
CA ARG A 47 18.19 15.21 0.52
C ARG A 47 18.16 16.37 -0.39
N ASP A 48 18.85 17.38 -0.06
CA ASP A 48 18.74 18.68 -0.65
C ASP A 48 19.09 18.73 -2.12
N CYS A 49 19.86 17.78 -2.59
CA CYS A 49 20.34 17.83 -3.96
C CYS A 49 19.66 16.83 -4.89
N ILE A 50 18.59 16.20 -4.46
CA ILE A 50 17.89 15.26 -5.33
C ILE A 50 17.07 16.01 -6.36
N LYS A 51 17.35 15.71 -7.62
CA LYS A 51 16.65 16.35 -8.74
C LYS A 51 15.39 15.57 -9.10
N ALA A 52 14.42 16.26 -9.68
CA ALA A 52 13.17 15.64 -10.12
C ALA A 52 13.42 14.49 -11.09
N THR A 53 14.43 14.63 -11.98
CA THR A 53 14.77 13.56 -12.93
C THR A 53 15.26 12.30 -12.22
N THR A 54 15.96 12.46 -11.09
CA THR A 54 16.43 11.32 -10.31
C THR A 54 15.25 10.61 -9.64
N ILE A 55 14.32 11.38 -9.10
CA ILE A 55 13.11 10.81 -8.49
C ILE A 55 12.31 10.04 -9.54
N GLN A 56 12.14 10.61 -10.73
CA GLN A 56 11.39 9.94 -11.80
C GLN A 56 12.08 8.64 -12.23
N GLY A 57 13.42 8.65 -12.31
CA GLY A 57 14.18 7.46 -12.66
C GLY A 57 14.03 6.36 -11.63
N ILE A 58 14.11 6.69 -10.36
CA ILE A 58 13.93 5.72 -9.27
C ILE A 58 12.50 5.19 -9.29
N TYR A 59 11.54 6.07 -9.48
CA TYR A 59 10.12 5.68 -9.56
C TYR A 59 9.93 4.67 -10.70
N ASN A 60 10.49 4.94 -11.88
CA ASN A 60 10.34 4.03 -13.01
C ASN A 60 10.94 2.66 -12.73
N LEU A 61 12.09 2.61 -12.07
CA LEU A 61 12.70 1.33 -11.68
C LEU A 61 11.84 0.61 -10.63
N LEU A 62 11.30 1.35 -9.69
CA LEU A 62 10.53 0.79 -8.59
C LEU A 62 9.24 0.12 -9.09
N ILE A 63 8.49 0.81 -9.94
CA ILE A 63 7.21 0.28 -10.43
C ILE A 63 7.39 -0.87 -11.42
N SER A 64 8.59 -1.07 -11.98
CA SER A 64 8.84 -2.14 -12.93
C SER A 64 9.24 -3.46 -12.27
N GLN A 65 9.44 -3.47 -10.94
CA GLN A 65 9.86 -4.69 -10.25
C GLN A 65 8.74 -5.73 -10.22
N SER A 66 9.08 -6.97 -10.59
CA SER A 66 8.05 -8.03 -10.65
C SER A 66 7.43 -8.33 -9.30
N LYS A 67 8.18 -8.16 -8.22
CA LYS A 67 7.67 -8.50 -6.89
C LYS A 67 6.60 -7.53 -6.38
N VAL A 68 6.41 -6.36 -7.01
CA VAL A 68 5.33 -5.46 -6.63
C VAL A 68 4.12 -5.60 -7.55
N GLN A 69 4.23 -6.37 -8.65
CA GLN A 69 3.12 -6.53 -9.60
C GLN A 69 2.07 -7.47 -9.04
N LYS A 70 0.82 -7.04 -9.03
CA LYS A 70 -0.30 -7.83 -8.55
C LYS A 70 -1.40 -7.89 -9.61
N GLN A 71 -2.31 -8.84 -9.46
CA GLN A 71 -3.47 -9.01 -10.31
C GLN A 71 -4.72 -8.91 -9.45
N PHE A 72 -5.88 -8.74 -10.07
CA PHE A 72 -7.14 -8.69 -9.33
C PHE A 72 -7.32 -9.88 -8.41
N SER A 73 -6.86 -11.07 -8.81
CA SER A 73 -6.97 -12.26 -7.98
C SER A 73 -6.15 -12.20 -6.71
N ASN A 74 -5.20 -11.29 -6.60
CA ASN A 74 -4.38 -11.12 -5.39
C ASN A 74 -5.01 -10.16 -4.39
N LEU A 75 -6.01 -9.38 -4.82
CA LEU A 75 -6.62 -8.36 -3.97
C LEU A 75 -7.61 -9.00 -3.01
N ASN A 76 -7.87 -8.31 -1.90
CA ASN A 76 -8.84 -8.74 -0.89
C ASN A 76 -8.59 -10.19 -0.48
N ASN A 77 -7.33 -10.47 -0.13
CA ASN A 77 -6.89 -11.81 0.21
C ASN A 77 -7.13 -12.20 1.68
N GLN A 78 -7.88 -11.39 2.39
CA GLN A 78 -8.27 -11.69 3.76
C GLN A 78 -9.43 -12.70 3.79
N PRO A 79 -9.70 -13.33 4.96
CA PRO A 79 -10.89 -14.18 5.10
C PRO A 79 -12.17 -13.42 4.72
N SER A 80 -13.09 -14.10 4.05
CA SER A 80 -14.27 -13.45 3.48
C SER A 80 -15.23 -12.86 4.51
N HIS A 81 -15.15 -13.30 5.77
CA HIS A 81 -16.01 -12.80 6.84
C HIS A 81 -15.43 -11.60 7.59
N TRP A 82 -14.31 -11.08 7.13
CA TRP A 82 -13.71 -9.87 7.71
C TRP A 82 -14.23 -8.63 7.01
N VAL A 83 -14.47 -7.59 7.79
CA VAL A 83 -14.91 -6.29 7.27
C VAL A 83 -13.86 -5.26 7.68
N ASN A 84 -13.42 -4.45 6.73
CA ASN A 84 -12.37 -3.47 6.98
C ASN A 84 -12.99 -2.15 7.47
N PHE A 85 -12.73 -1.82 8.73
CA PHE A 85 -13.11 -0.52 9.31
C PHE A 85 -11.86 0.32 9.54
N GLN A 86 -12.03 1.59 9.84
CA GLN A 86 -10.89 2.49 10.05
C GLN A 86 -9.98 2.05 11.19
N ASN A 87 -10.54 1.43 12.22
CA ASN A 87 -9.76 1.02 13.39
C ASN A 87 -9.35 -0.45 13.39
N GLY A 88 -9.59 -1.17 12.31
CA GLY A 88 -9.16 -2.56 12.21
C GLY A 88 -10.07 -3.40 11.35
N TYR A 89 -9.75 -4.70 11.23
CA TYR A 89 -10.61 -5.65 10.54
C TYR A 89 -11.54 -6.27 11.56
N PHE A 90 -12.83 -6.26 11.30
CA PHE A 90 -13.79 -6.92 12.17
C PHE A 90 -14.03 -8.34 11.66
N ASP A 91 -13.75 -9.32 12.53
CA ASP A 91 -14.00 -10.73 12.22
C ASP A 91 -15.40 -11.08 12.70
N ALA A 92 -16.32 -11.19 11.75
CA ALA A 92 -17.74 -11.43 12.08
C ALA A 92 -17.98 -12.82 12.68
N MET A 93 -17.10 -13.79 12.44
CA MET A 93 -17.26 -15.13 13.01
C MET A 93 -16.72 -15.20 14.43
N GLU A 94 -15.59 -14.56 14.69
CA GLU A 94 -14.98 -14.56 16.03
C GLU A 94 -15.47 -13.40 16.88
N TRP A 95 -16.18 -12.46 16.27
CA TRP A 95 -16.71 -11.26 16.91
C TRP A 95 -15.62 -10.45 17.60
N LYS A 96 -14.55 -10.17 16.87
CA LYS A 96 -13.43 -9.40 17.40
C LYS A 96 -12.83 -8.49 16.35
N LEU A 97 -12.15 -7.46 16.82
CA LEU A 97 -11.45 -6.51 15.96
C LEU A 97 -9.97 -6.91 15.90
N ILE A 98 -9.41 -6.95 14.70
CA ILE A 98 -8.04 -7.37 14.44
C ILE A 98 -7.27 -6.18 13.89
N GLU A 99 -6.02 -6.00 14.33
CA GLU A 99 -5.17 -4.92 13.83
C GLU A 99 -4.96 -5.00 12.34
N HIS A 100 -4.92 -3.84 11.70
CA HIS A 100 -4.61 -3.76 10.27
C HIS A 100 -3.21 -4.30 9.97
N ASP A 101 -3.06 -4.93 8.81
CA ASP A 101 -1.77 -5.48 8.37
C ASP A 101 -1.65 -5.30 6.88
N THR A 102 -0.47 -4.86 6.43
CA THR A 102 -0.22 -4.58 5.01
C THR A 102 -0.25 -5.83 4.13
N LYS A 103 -0.18 -7.02 4.72
CA LYS A 103 -0.22 -8.26 3.92
C LYS A 103 -1.59 -8.52 3.29
N TYR A 104 -2.65 -7.88 3.82
CA TYR A 104 -3.98 -8.01 3.23
C TYR A 104 -4.18 -6.87 2.24
N LEU A 105 -4.32 -7.24 0.98
CA LEU A 105 -4.40 -6.26 -0.11
C LEU A 105 -5.84 -5.78 -0.28
N MET A 106 -6.35 -5.12 0.74
CA MET A 106 -7.71 -4.61 0.74
C MET A 106 -7.75 -3.23 0.13
N ILE A 107 -8.68 -3.01 -0.79
CA ILE A 107 -8.86 -1.73 -1.46
C ILE A 107 -10.17 -1.05 -1.07
N ASN A 108 -10.94 -1.66 -0.15
CA ASN A 108 -12.20 -1.12 0.32
C ASN A 108 -12.17 -1.00 1.83
N GLN A 109 -12.80 0.05 2.36
CA GLN A 109 -12.85 0.27 3.78
C GLN A 109 -14.11 1.06 4.11
N ILE A 110 -14.79 0.64 5.19
CA ILE A 110 -15.92 1.41 5.70
C ILE A 110 -15.35 2.63 6.42
N PRO A 111 -15.78 3.86 6.07
CA PRO A 111 -15.09 5.08 6.51
C PRO A 111 -15.44 5.55 7.92
N PHE A 112 -15.52 4.62 8.87
CA PHE A 112 -15.65 4.95 10.28
C PHE A 112 -15.16 3.79 11.13
N SER A 113 -14.99 4.05 12.43
CA SER A 113 -14.52 3.04 13.37
C SER A 113 -15.69 2.22 13.90
N PHE A 114 -15.42 0.97 14.21
CA PHE A 114 -16.42 0.05 14.74
C PHE A 114 -15.96 -0.47 16.11
N TYR A 115 -16.84 -0.46 17.08
CA TYR A 115 -16.53 -0.92 18.42
C TYR A 115 -17.52 -2.03 18.80
N PRO A 116 -17.15 -3.30 18.60
CA PRO A 116 -18.04 -4.42 18.95
C PRO A 116 -18.19 -4.51 20.47
N GLU A 117 -19.36 -4.86 20.91
CA GLU A 117 -19.63 -5.05 22.34
C GLU A 117 -19.60 -6.51 22.73
#